data_6899e73e8877185ce30bbcbf5e0031f5
#
_entry.id   6899e73e8877185ce30bbcbf5e0031f5
#
_cell.length_a   1.000
_cell.length_b   1.000
_cell.length_c   1.000
_cell.angle_alpha   90.00
_cell.angle_beta   90.00
_cell.angle_gamma   90.00
#
_symmetry.space_group_name_H-M   'P 1'
#
loop_
_entity.id
_entity.type
_entity.pdbx_description
1 polymer ?
#
loop_
_entity_poly.entity_id
_entity_poly.type
_entity_poly.pdbx_seq_one_letter_code
_entity_poly.pdbx_strand_id
1 'polypeptide(L)'
;MQRSLVGSEMCIRDSIKGMGRRNLVYRAMACLMYAAVALLTIEIFFALLSGRAFLWQEWALIALLMPLLVLSANALLLGALQSVAARAQASRRSLWLLFWLYSCLLLYLLFLSRSGSFLSDWETYWNYSMVNLVPFRTVLRYVNALRRGVIPMVALANLAGNLLLFAPLGALMPLLFPALRRFWRFLALLLAVLLAVEAIQMALRCGSCDVDDVLLNLIGATTAYFAIRIPPVARWLRRRYYLWESGMAARAGAAAIHQ
;
A
#
# COMPACT_ATOMS: atom_id res chain seq x y z
N MET A 1 -58.04 1.18 18.72
CA MET A 1 -57.16 0.96 17.54
C MET A 1 -56.18 2.12 17.21
N GLN A 2 -56.44 3.36 17.59
CA GLN A 2 -55.54 4.52 17.32
C GLN A 2 -54.25 4.59 18.18
N ARG A 3 -54.22 4.04 19.39
CA ARG A 3 -53.04 4.11 20.27
C ARG A 3 -51.84 3.26 19.81
N SER A 4 -52.03 2.22 19.01
CA SER A 4 -50.95 1.35 18.52
C SER A 4 -50.18 1.97 17.31
N LEU A 5 -50.84 2.80 16.50
CA LEU A 5 -50.24 3.47 15.36
C LEU A 5 -49.30 4.61 15.77
N VAL A 6 -49.66 5.39 16.80
CA VAL A 6 -48.86 6.50 17.31
C VAL A 6 -47.55 5.99 17.94
N GLY A 7 -47.57 4.85 18.63
CA GLY A 7 -46.38 4.23 19.21
C GLY A 7 -45.41 3.71 18.15
N SER A 8 -45.90 3.17 17.04
CA SER A 8 -45.06 2.68 15.96
C SER A 8 -44.40 3.82 15.16
N GLU A 9 -45.11 4.93 14.89
CA GLU A 9 -44.55 6.10 14.22
C GLU A 9 -43.49 6.81 15.04
N MET A 10 -43.67 6.89 16.37
CA MET A 10 -42.70 7.48 17.30
C MET A 10 -41.42 6.64 17.38
N CYS A 11 -41.55 5.31 17.42
CA CYS A 11 -40.44 4.39 17.43
C CYS A 11 -39.63 4.41 16.10
N ILE A 12 -40.33 4.55 14.96
CA ILE A 12 -39.69 4.69 13.65
C ILE A 12 -38.95 6.02 13.54
N ARG A 13 -39.56 7.13 14.01
CA ARG A 13 -38.94 8.46 14.00
C ARG A 13 -37.70 8.53 14.87
N ASP A 14 -37.69 7.93 16.04
CA ASP A 14 -36.55 7.89 16.95
C ASP A 14 -35.44 6.98 16.40
N SER A 15 -35.79 5.88 15.76
CA SER A 15 -34.83 5.01 15.05
C SER A 15 -34.16 5.74 13.87
N ILE A 16 -34.91 6.52 13.09
CA ILE A 16 -34.37 7.33 11.96
C ILE A 16 -33.45 8.43 12.49
N LYS A 17 -33.83 9.14 13.56
CA LYS A 17 -32.98 10.15 14.22
C LYS A 17 -31.70 9.56 14.79
N GLY A 18 -31.78 8.41 15.45
CA GLY A 18 -30.63 7.68 15.99
C GLY A 18 -29.65 7.22 14.89
N MET A 19 -30.19 6.74 13.76
CA MET A 19 -29.40 6.35 12.60
C MET A 19 -28.68 7.54 11.95
N GLY A 20 -29.36 8.70 11.84
CA GLY A 20 -28.76 9.95 11.34
C GLY A 20 -27.60 10.43 12.24
N ARG A 21 -27.79 10.40 13.56
CA ARG A 21 -26.75 10.81 14.52
C ARG A 21 -25.53 9.87 14.49
N ARG A 22 -25.75 8.56 14.42
CA ARG A 22 -24.66 7.57 14.29
C ARG A 22 -23.85 7.77 13.01
N ASN A 23 -24.51 8.01 11.88
CA ASN A 23 -23.86 8.25 10.60
C ASN A 23 -23.03 9.54 10.63
N LEU A 24 -23.49 10.58 11.32
CA LEU A 24 -22.75 11.82 11.52
C LEU A 24 -21.49 11.59 12.35
N VAL A 25 -21.58 10.84 13.44
CA VAL A 25 -20.43 10.48 14.29
C VAL A 25 -19.38 9.70 13.50
N TYR A 26 -19.81 8.69 12.73
CA TYR A 26 -18.87 7.90 11.90
C TYR A 26 -18.17 8.75 10.85
N ARG A 27 -18.86 9.68 10.20
CA ARG A 27 -18.27 10.62 9.25
C ARG A 27 -17.27 11.55 9.92
N ALA A 28 -17.62 12.11 11.09
CA ALA A 28 -16.72 12.97 11.86
C ALA A 28 -15.45 12.24 12.27
N MET A 29 -15.57 11.02 12.80
CA MET A 29 -14.40 10.19 13.16
C MET A 29 -13.54 9.84 11.94
N ALA A 30 -14.14 9.49 10.80
CA ALA A 30 -13.41 9.24 9.57
C ALA A 30 -12.66 10.50 9.08
N CYS A 31 -13.30 11.67 9.14
CA CYS A 31 -12.64 12.94 8.80
C CYS A 31 -11.45 13.24 9.73
N LEU A 32 -11.59 13.00 11.04
CA LEU A 32 -10.48 13.19 11.99
C LEU A 32 -9.32 12.25 11.70
N MET A 33 -9.57 10.99 11.35
CA MET A 33 -8.53 10.05 10.96
C MET A 33 -7.82 10.44 9.66
N TYR A 34 -8.56 10.92 8.64
CA TYR A 34 -7.93 11.44 7.41
C TYR A 34 -7.16 12.73 7.66
N ALA A 35 -7.64 13.60 8.55
CA ALA A 35 -6.90 14.78 8.98
C ALA A 35 -5.61 14.40 9.70
N ALA A 36 -5.63 13.39 10.57
CA ALA A 36 -4.42 12.86 11.21
C ALA A 36 -3.42 12.31 10.18
N VAL A 37 -3.87 11.58 9.16
CA VAL A 37 -3.00 11.11 8.05
C VAL A 37 -2.38 12.31 7.32
N ALA A 38 -3.16 13.34 7.01
CA ALA A 38 -2.66 14.53 6.34
C ALA A 38 -1.62 15.28 7.19
N LEU A 39 -1.88 15.49 8.47
CA LEU A 39 -0.95 16.13 9.40
C LEU A 39 0.37 15.36 9.54
N LEU A 40 0.29 14.04 9.72
CA LEU A 40 1.47 13.18 9.76
C LEU A 40 2.27 13.22 8.45
N THR A 41 1.60 13.25 7.31
CA THR A 41 2.26 13.36 6.01
C THR A 41 2.98 14.71 5.87
N ILE A 42 2.35 15.81 6.32
CA ILE A 42 2.93 17.14 6.32
C ILE A 42 4.14 17.20 7.27
N GLU A 43 4.03 16.65 8.48
CA GLU A 43 5.12 16.59 9.44
C GLU A 43 6.33 15.84 8.89
N ILE A 44 6.10 14.66 8.31
CA ILE A 44 7.15 13.86 7.66
C ILE A 44 7.82 14.66 6.55
N PHE A 45 7.04 15.33 5.70
CA PHE A 45 7.54 16.13 4.60
C PHE A 45 8.45 17.28 5.11
N PHE A 46 8.02 18.05 6.11
CA PHE A 46 8.84 19.10 6.70
C PHE A 46 10.08 18.58 7.42
N ALA A 47 9.97 17.44 8.12
CA ALA A 47 11.10 16.80 8.76
C ALA A 47 12.16 16.39 7.73
N LEU A 48 11.75 15.85 6.59
CA LEU A 48 12.65 15.49 5.48
C LEU A 48 13.29 16.74 4.85
N LEU A 49 12.54 17.83 4.66
CA LEU A 49 13.09 19.08 4.15
C LEU A 49 14.12 19.71 5.10
N SER A 50 13.93 19.56 6.42
CA SER A 50 14.89 20.03 7.43
C SER A 50 16.12 19.14 7.60
N GLY A 51 16.25 18.07 6.79
CA GLY A 51 17.37 17.14 6.85
C GLY A 51 17.33 16.16 8.03
N ARG A 52 16.18 16.04 8.73
CA ARG A 52 16.03 15.07 9.81
C ARG A 52 16.11 13.64 9.26
N ALA A 53 17.06 12.87 9.75
CA ALA A 53 17.11 11.44 9.50
C ALA A 53 16.16 10.72 10.46
N PHE A 54 15.28 9.90 9.92
CA PHE A 54 14.40 9.04 10.70
C PHE A 54 15.10 7.70 11.00
N LEU A 55 14.91 7.20 12.21
CA LEU A 55 15.34 5.87 12.59
C LEU A 55 14.48 4.82 11.86
N TRP A 56 15.03 3.61 11.66
CA TRP A 56 14.29 2.51 11.02
C TRP A 56 12.99 2.16 11.77
N GLN A 57 12.98 2.31 13.09
CA GLN A 57 11.80 2.09 13.95
C GLN A 57 10.68 3.11 13.66
N GLU A 58 11.04 4.36 13.43
CA GLU A 58 10.09 5.42 13.07
C GLU A 58 9.45 5.12 11.71
N TRP A 59 10.24 4.68 10.72
CA TRP A 59 9.74 4.23 9.41
C TRP A 59 8.82 3.01 9.51
N ALA A 60 9.17 2.03 10.33
CA ALA A 60 8.32 0.86 10.56
C ALA A 60 6.97 1.26 11.21
N LEU A 61 7.00 2.19 12.17
CA LEU A 61 5.79 2.73 12.80
C LEU A 61 4.92 3.49 11.80
N ILE A 62 5.51 4.34 10.97
CA ILE A 62 4.80 5.09 9.92
C ILE A 62 4.16 4.12 8.92
N ALA A 63 4.93 3.13 8.45
CA ALA A 63 4.47 2.12 7.50
C ALA A 63 3.30 1.27 8.03
N LEU A 64 3.19 1.10 9.36
CA LEU A 64 2.08 0.41 10.00
C LEU A 64 0.89 1.35 10.29
N LEU A 65 1.16 2.52 10.88
CA LEU A 65 0.14 3.44 11.38
C LEU A 65 -0.66 4.09 10.24
N MET A 66 0.01 4.54 9.19
CA MET A 66 -0.66 5.21 8.06
C MET A 66 -1.72 4.33 7.37
N PRO A 67 -1.42 3.09 6.94
CA PRO A 67 -2.44 2.21 6.39
C PRO A 67 -3.55 1.89 7.37
N LEU A 68 -3.22 1.70 8.66
CA LEU A 68 -4.21 1.42 9.70
C LEU A 68 -5.22 2.57 9.84
N LEU A 69 -4.75 3.82 9.88
CA LEU A 69 -5.60 5.00 9.94
C LEU A 69 -6.49 5.13 8.69
N VAL A 70 -5.92 4.97 7.49
CA VAL A 70 -6.68 5.05 6.23
C VAL A 70 -7.74 3.96 6.14
N LEU A 71 -7.40 2.71 6.49
CA LEU A 71 -8.33 1.58 6.43
C LEU A 71 -9.44 1.70 7.50
N SER A 72 -9.10 2.20 8.71
CA SER A 72 -10.07 2.45 9.77
C SER A 72 -11.02 3.59 9.41
N ALA A 73 -10.49 4.69 8.87
CA ALA A 73 -11.30 5.80 8.37
C ALA A 73 -12.26 5.34 7.26
N ASN A 74 -11.77 4.54 6.31
CA ASN A 74 -12.62 3.97 5.27
C ASN A 74 -13.70 3.04 5.85
N ALA A 75 -13.37 2.21 6.84
CA ALA A 75 -14.31 1.31 7.48
C ALA A 75 -15.46 2.08 8.17
N LEU A 76 -15.17 3.18 8.88
CA LEU A 76 -16.16 4.07 9.47
C LEU A 76 -17.01 4.75 8.41
N LEU A 77 -16.37 5.26 7.36
CA LEU A 77 -17.07 5.93 6.26
C LEU A 77 -18.04 4.98 5.54
N LEU A 78 -17.63 3.74 5.30
CA LEU A 78 -18.51 2.70 4.72
C LEU A 78 -19.71 2.39 5.61
N GLY A 79 -19.56 2.44 6.95
CA GLY A 79 -20.67 2.30 7.88
C GLY A 79 -21.67 3.46 7.85
N ALA A 80 -21.19 4.67 7.50
CA ALA A 80 -22.02 5.89 7.43
C ALA A 80 -22.67 6.15 6.07
N LEU A 81 -22.19 5.51 5.00
CA LEU A 81 -22.71 5.69 3.65
C LEU A 81 -23.84 4.68 3.38
N GLN A 82 -24.92 5.12 2.74
CA GLN A 82 -26.09 4.27 2.45
C GLN A 82 -26.01 3.66 1.04
N SER A 83 -25.53 4.42 0.05
CA SER A 83 -25.51 3.95 -1.33
C SER A 83 -24.28 3.10 -1.63
N VAL A 84 -24.45 2.03 -2.41
CA VAL A 84 -23.37 1.14 -2.88
C VAL A 84 -22.35 1.92 -3.70
N ALA A 85 -22.81 2.83 -4.55
CA ALA A 85 -21.93 3.66 -5.38
C ALA A 85 -21.01 4.56 -4.52
N ALA A 86 -21.56 5.22 -3.48
CA ALA A 86 -20.76 6.04 -2.56
C ALA A 86 -19.73 5.19 -1.78
N ARG A 87 -20.11 3.99 -1.36
CA ARG A 87 -19.19 3.04 -0.70
C ARG A 87 -18.05 2.62 -1.62
N ALA A 88 -18.37 2.25 -2.87
CA ALA A 88 -17.37 1.87 -3.87
C ALA A 88 -16.40 3.02 -4.17
N GLN A 89 -16.91 4.25 -4.29
CA GLN A 89 -16.10 5.43 -4.52
C GLN A 89 -15.19 5.75 -3.31
N ALA A 90 -15.70 5.66 -2.08
CA ALA A 90 -14.91 5.86 -0.86
C ALA A 90 -13.78 4.85 -0.77
N SER A 91 -14.06 3.55 -0.99
CA SER A 91 -13.05 2.49 -1.00
C SER A 91 -11.97 2.73 -2.06
N ARG A 92 -12.37 3.12 -3.26
CA ARG A 92 -11.42 3.42 -4.34
C ARG A 92 -10.51 4.60 -4.00
N ARG A 93 -11.05 5.68 -3.42
CA ARG A 93 -10.27 6.85 -2.96
C ARG A 93 -9.27 6.46 -1.88
N SER A 94 -9.67 5.63 -0.91
CA SER A 94 -8.78 5.14 0.15
C SER A 94 -7.65 4.27 -0.41
N LEU A 95 -7.93 3.41 -1.40
CA LEU A 95 -6.89 2.61 -2.06
C LEU A 95 -5.90 3.47 -2.86
N TRP A 96 -6.40 4.53 -3.54
CA TRP A 96 -5.52 5.48 -4.21
C TRP A 96 -4.64 6.25 -3.22
N LEU A 97 -5.20 6.67 -2.08
CA LEU A 97 -4.43 7.32 -1.01
C LEU A 97 -3.33 6.38 -0.50
N LEU A 98 -3.66 5.12 -0.21
CA LEU A 98 -2.67 4.11 0.20
C LEU A 98 -1.59 3.89 -0.87
N PHE A 99 -1.97 3.83 -2.13
CA PHE A 99 -1.03 3.64 -3.24
C PHE A 99 -0.03 4.80 -3.30
N TRP A 100 -0.50 6.04 -3.23
CA TRP A 100 0.38 7.21 -3.28
C TRP A 100 1.26 7.35 -2.04
N LEU A 101 0.68 7.17 -0.84
CA LEU A 101 1.45 7.21 0.42
C LEU A 101 2.55 6.13 0.40
N TYR A 102 2.21 4.92 -0.04
CA TYR A 102 3.18 3.84 -0.13
C TYR A 102 4.23 4.08 -1.21
N SER A 103 3.83 4.59 -2.37
CA SER A 103 4.78 4.92 -3.44
C SER A 103 5.77 5.99 -3.02
N CYS A 104 5.33 7.03 -2.30
CA CYS A 104 6.22 8.04 -1.73
C CYS A 104 7.20 7.45 -0.71
N LEU A 105 6.70 6.60 0.20
CA LEU A 105 7.54 5.88 1.17
C LEU A 105 8.57 5.00 0.45
N LEU A 106 8.15 4.27 -0.57
CA LEU A 106 9.02 3.40 -1.35
C LEU A 106 10.13 4.19 -2.06
N LEU A 107 9.80 5.30 -2.71
CA LEU A 107 10.78 6.16 -3.36
C LEU A 107 11.78 6.73 -2.34
N TYR A 108 11.31 7.13 -1.16
CA TYR A 108 12.18 7.57 -0.09
C TYR A 108 13.15 6.45 0.34
N LEU A 109 12.65 5.25 0.61
CA LEU A 109 13.46 4.12 1.07
C LEU A 109 14.45 3.65 0.00
N LEU A 110 14.10 3.70 -1.26
CA LEU A 110 14.95 3.25 -2.36
C LEU A 110 16.07 4.25 -2.69
N PHE A 111 15.81 5.55 -2.58
CA PHE A 111 16.74 6.57 -3.10
C PHE A 111 17.20 7.56 -2.03
N LEU A 112 16.29 8.17 -1.26
CA LEU A 112 16.63 9.29 -0.36
C LEU A 112 17.26 8.81 0.95
N SER A 113 16.78 7.70 1.52
CA SER A 113 17.35 7.16 2.76
C SER A 113 18.81 6.71 2.62
N ARG A 114 19.25 6.48 1.39
CA ARG A 114 20.60 6.04 1.04
C ARG A 114 21.51 7.21 0.62
N SER A 115 21.02 8.45 0.63
CA SER A 115 21.76 9.61 0.13
C SER A 115 23.09 9.92 0.83
N GLY A 116 23.30 9.43 2.05
CA GLY A 116 24.60 9.50 2.74
C GLY A 116 25.63 8.45 2.30
N SER A 117 25.26 7.52 1.43
CA SER A 117 26.08 6.41 0.98
C SER A 117 26.56 6.56 -0.48
N PHE A 118 26.45 7.76 -1.06
CA PHE A 118 26.95 8.02 -2.40
C PHE A 118 28.47 7.83 -2.44
N LEU A 119 28.93 6.83 -3.16
CA LEU A 119 30.36 6.67 -3.43
C LEU A 119 30.84 7.77 -4.36
N SER A 120 32.02 8.33 -4.07
CA SER A 120 32.53 9.52 -4.74
C SER A 120 32.86 9.29 -6.22
N ASP A 121 33.25 8.09 -6.59
CA ASP A 121 33.70 7.73 -7.92
C ASP A 121 33.27 6.32 -8.34
N TRP A 122 33.37 6.05 -9.66
CA TRP A 122 33.00 4.76 -10.25
C TRP A 122 34.01 3.66 -9.93
N GLU A 123 35.28 3.99 -9.75
CA GLU A 123 36.32 3.02 -9.43
C GLU A 123 36.05 2.41 -8.06
N THR A 124 35.77 3.24 -7.05
CA THR A 124 35.35 2.80 -5.71
C THR A 124 34.08 1.94 -5.78
N TYR A 125 33.07 2.35 -6.55
CA TYR A 125 31.83 1.61 -6.71
C TYR A 125 32.06 0.18 -7.22
N TRP A 126 32.90 0.02 -8.26
CA TRP A 126 33.22 -1.29 -8.82
C TRP A 126 34.12 -2.12 -7.91
N ASN A 127 35.13 -1.51 -7.27
CA ASN A 127 36.07 -2.19 -6.39
C ASN A 127 35.43 -2.76 -5.14
N TYR A 128 34.37 -2.10 -4.59
CA TYR A 128 33.62 -2.62 -3.46
C TYR A 128 32.57 -3.67 -3.87
N SER A 129 32.61 -4.19 -5.08
CA SER A 129 31.68 -5.24 -5.58
C SER A 129 30.22 -4.88 -5.41
N MET A 130 29.87 -3.60 -5.68
CA MET A 130 28.50 -3.10 -5.59
C MET A 130 27.59 -3.62 -6.71
N VAL A 131 28.12 -4.45 -7.61
CA VAL A 131 27.36 -5.08 -8.68
C VAL A 131 27.36 -6.59 -8.51
N ASN A 132 26.19 -7.17 -8.33
CA ASN A 132 25.98 -8.61 -8.27
C ASN A 132 24.97 -9.03 -9.33
N LEU A 133 25.45 -9.68 -10.39
CA LEU A 133 24.60 -10.24 -11.47
C LEU A 133 24.46 -11.77 -11.36
N VAL A 134 25.02 -12.38 -10.33
CA VAL A 134 24.93 -13.84 -10.11
C VAL A 134 23.73 -14.14 -9.23
N PRO A 135 22.68 -14.79 -9.77
CA PRO A 135 21.48 -15.13 -8.99
C PRO A 135 21.80 -15.97 -7.77
N PHE A 136 21.09 -15.69 -6.68
CA PHE A 136 21.18 -16.33 -5.36
C PHE A 136 22.51 -16.14 -4.61
N ARG A 137 23.47 -15.39 -5.12
CA ARG A 137 24.74 -15.14 -4.45
C ARG A 137 24.55 -14.39 -3.12
N THR A 138 23.79 -13.32 -3.14
CA THR A 138 23.49 -12.49 -1.95
C THR A 138 22.55 -13.21 -1.00
N VAL A 139 21.52 -13.87 -1.53
CA VAL A 139 20.61 -14.71 -0.73
C VAL A 139 21.37 -15.79 0.03
N LEU A 140 22.25 -16.56 -0.63
CA LEU A 140 23.05 -17.60 0.02
C LEU A 140 24.03 -17.04 1.05
N ARG A 141 24.61 -15.86 0.77
CA ARG A 141 25.47 -15.14 1.73
C ARG A 141 24.72 -14.84 3.03
N TYR A 142 23.52 -14.25 2.94
CA TYR A 142 22.71 -13.92 4.11
C TYR A 142 22.15 -15.16 4.81
N VAL A 143 21.71 -16.18 4.09
CA VAL A 143 21.27 -17.45 4.68
C VAL A 143 22.42 -18.12 5.46
N ASN A 144 23.63 -18.13 4.91
CA ASN A 144 24.79 -18.66 5.62
C ASN A 144 25.19 -17.81 6.83
N ALA A 145 25.07 -16.48 6.75
CA ALA A 145 25.28 -15.58 7.89
C ALA A 145 24.27 -15.86 9.02
N LEU A 146 22.98 -16.07 8.69
CA LEU A 146 21.95 -16.46 9.64
C LEU A 146 22.28 -17.81 10.31
N ARG A 147 22.68 -18.83 9.52
CA ARG A 147 23.01 -20.16 10.05
C ARG A 147 24.21 -20.13 11.01
N ARG A 148 25.16 -19.23 10.76
CA ARG A 148 26.38 -19.08 11.58
C ARG A 148 26.18 -18.11 12.75
N GLY A 149 25.04 -17.47 12.89
CA GLY A 149 24.77 -16.44 13.91
C GLY A 149 25.57 -15.14 13.71
N VAL A 150 26.15 -14.93 12.52
CA VAL A 150 26.89 -13.73 12.19
C VAL A 150 25.92 -12.69 11.63
N ILE A 151 25.86 -11.49 12.24
CA ILE A 151 24.98 -10.37 11.84
C ILE A 151 23.53 -10.80 11.52
N PRO A 152 22.84 -11.60 12.38
CA PRO A 152 21.55 -12.20 12.03
C PRO A 152 20.47 -11.18 11.73
N MET A 153 20.43 -10.05 12.46
CA MET A 153 19.44 -8.99 12.24
C MET A 153 19.62 -8.29 10.90
N VAL A 154 20.86 -8.05 10.46
CA VAL A 154 21.16 -7.44 9.16
C VAL A 154 20.76 -8.38 8.02
N ALA A 155 21.13 -9.66 8.14
CA ALA A 155 20.79 -10.67 7.15
C ALA A 155 19.25 -10.84 7.02
N LEU A 156 18.54 -10.91 8.15
CA LEU A 156 17.09 -11.01 8.16
C LEU A 156 16.44 -9.74 7.58
N ALA A 157 16.93 -8.55 7.96
CA ALA A 157 16.40 -7.29 7.48
C ALA A 157 16.55 -7.15 5.95
N ASN A 158 17.67 -7.57 5.38
CA ASN A 158 17.87 -7.52 3.93
C ASN A 158 16.96 -8.52 3.20
N LEU A 159 16.93 -9.78 3.64
CA LEU A 159 16.09 -10.79 2.99
C LEU A 159 14.60 -10.49 3.11
N ALA A 160 14.13 -10.23 4.33
CA ALA A 160 12.72 -9.93 4.58
C ALA A 160 12.35 -8.54 4.03
N GLY A 161 13.25 -7.56 4.13
CA GLY A 161 13.05 -6.22 3.60
C GLY A 161 12.76 -6.25 2.11
N ASN A 162 13.64 -6.85 1.31
CA ASN A 162 13.45 -6.95 -0.13
C ASN A 162 12.21 -7.81 -0.49
N LEU A 163 11.95 -8.89 0.25
CA LEU A 163 10.76 -9.71 0.01
C LEU A 163 9.44 -8.93 0.27
N LEU A 164 9.42 -8.05 1.27
CA LEU A 164 8.21 -7.33 1.68
C LEU A 164 8.06 -5.95 1.02
N LEU A 165 9.15 -5.36 0.53
CA LEU A 165 9.19 -3.98 0.06
C LEU A 165 8.24 -3.71 -1.10
N PHE A 166 8.06 -4.62 -2.05
CA PHE A 166 7.13 -4.46 -3.17
C PHE A 166 5.81 -5.21 -3.00
N ALA A 167 5.64 -5.97 -1.91
CA ALA A 167 4.42 -6.74 -1.66
C ALA A 167 3.14 -5.88 -1.60
N PRO A 168 3.10 -4.69 -0.94
CA PRO A 168 1.91 -3.84 -0.97
C PRO A 168 1.53 -3.38 -2.37
N LEU A 169 2.48 -3.07 -3.24
CA LEU A 169 2.20 -2.74 -4.65
C LEU A 169 1.65 -3.96 -5.40
N GLY A 170 2.16 -5.16 -5.12
CA GLY A 170 1.63 -6.42 -5.66
C GLY A 170 0.13 -6.60 -5.39
N ALA A 171 -0.35 -6.14 -4.25
CA ALA A 171 -1.77 -6.14 -3.90
C ALA A 171 -2.52 -4.93 -4.49
N LEU A 172 -2.00 -3.72 -4.34
CA LEU A 172 -2.70 -2.47 -4.69
C LEU A 172 -2.85 -2.27 -6.21
N MET A 173 -1.81 -2.60 -6.99
CA MET A 173 -1.82 -2.37 -8.44
C MET A 173 -2.98 -3.09 -9.16
N PRO A 174 -3.23 -4.40 -8.98
CA PRO A 174 -4.35 -5.08 -9.64
C PRO A 174 -5.74 -4.67 -9.11
N LEU A 175 -5.81 -4.10 -7.88
CA LEU A 175 -7.04 -3.54 -7.34
C LEU A 175 -7.40 -2.21 -8.01
N LEU A 176 -6.40 -1.36 -8.27
CA LEU A 176 -6.56 -0.02 -8.83
C LEU A 176 -6.57 -0.01 -10.37
N PHE A 177 -5.72 -0.82 -11.00
CA PHE A 177 -5.53 -0.84 -12.45
C PHE A 177 -6.11 -2.12 -13.06
N PRO A 178 -7.27 -2.08 -13.74
CA PRO A 178 -7.89 -3.27 -14.34
C PRO A 178 -6.99 -3.99 -15.34
N ALA A 179 -6.12 -3.28 -16.08
CA ALA A 179 -5.18 -3.86 -17.02
C ALA A 179 -4.18 -4.82 -16.36
N LEU A 180 -3.80 -4.53 -15.11
CA LEU A 180 -2.85 -5.31 -14.31
C LEU A 180 -3.49 -6.52 -13.60
N ARG A 181 -4.78 -6.75 -13.80
CA ARG A 181 -5.44 -8.00 -13.38
C ARG A 181 -4.98 -9.20 -14.20
N ARG A 182 -4.43 -8.99 -15.39
CA ARG A 182 -3.76 -10.02 -16.17
C ARG A 182 -2.35 -10.21 -15.64
N PHE A 183 -2.02 -11.41 -15.17
CA PHE A 183 -0.75 -11.71 -14.52
C PHE A 183 0.48 -11.30 -15.33
N TRP A 184 0.53 -11.63 -16.62
CA TRP A 184 1.69 -11.31 -17.46
C TRP A 184 1.91 -9.80 -17.66
N ARG A 185 0.84 -8.99 -17.70
CA ARG A 185 0.97 -7.52 -17.76
C ARG A 185 1.49 -6.96 -16.44
N PHE A 186 1.00 -7.49 -15.32
CA PHE A 186 1.50 -7.14 -13.99
C PHE A 186 2.97 -7.51 -13.85
N LEU A 187 3.35 -8.74 -14.20
CA LEU A 187 4.71 -9.24 -14.10
C LEU A 187 5.68 -8.44 -14.97
N ALA A 188 5.32 -8.16 -16.23
CA ALA A 188 6.15 -7.37 -17.14
C ALA A 188 6.37 -5.95 -16.64
N LEU A 189 5.31 -5.27 -16.15
CA LEU A 189 5.44 -3.92 -15.59
C LEU A 189 6.27 -3.94 -14.31
N LEU A 190 6.03 -4.89 -13.40
CA LEU A 190 6.77 -5.01 -12.15
C LEU A 190 8.26 -5.25 -12.43
N LEU A 191 8.59 -6.17 -13.33
CA LEU A 191 9.98 -6.45 -13.72
C LEU A 191 10.64 -5.21 -14.32
N ALA A 192 9.95 -4.49 -15.21
CA ALA A 192 10.46 -3.25 -15.80
C ALA A 192 10.74 -2.19 -14.71
N VAL A 193 9.85 -2.03 -13.73
CA VAL A 193 10.03 -1.10 -12.61
C VAL A 193 11.22 -1.52 -11.75
N LEU A 194 11.35 -2.80 -11.40
CA LEU A 194 12.46 -3.29 -10.57
C LEU A 194 13.80 -3.10 -11.27
N LEU A 195 13.90 -3.43 -12.56
CA LEU A 195 15.11 -3.21 -13.34
C LEU A 195 15.45 -1.72 -13.46
N ALA A 196 14.45 -0.86 -13.64
CA ALA A 196 14.65 0.59 -13.65
C ALA A 196 15.15 1.12 -12.30
N VAL A 197 14.65 0.59 -11.16
CA VAL A 197 15.12 0.95 -9.82
C VAL A 197 16.61 0.59 -9.69
N GLU A 198 17.01 -0.63 -10.03
CA GLU A 198 18.41 -1.06 -9.97
C GLU A 198 19.32 -0.21 -10.87
N ALA A 199 18.86 0.08 -12.10
CA ALA A 199 19.60 0.92 -13.04
C ALA A 199 19.78 2.36 -12.50
N ILE A 200 18.74 2.94 -11.90
CA ILE A 200 18.80 4.29 -11.30
C ILE A 200 19.71 4.27 -10.06
N GLN A 201 19.61 3.27 -9.20
CA GLN A 201 20.48 3.15 -8.02
C GLN A 201 21.94 3.01 -8.43
N MET A 202 22.24 2.24 -9.46
CA MET A 202 23.57 2.14 -10.04
C MET A 202 24.02 3.50 -10.62
N ALA A 203 23.20 4.16 -11.44
CA ALA A 203 23.54 5.46 -12.02
C ALA A 203 23.80 6.54 -10.96
N LEU A 204 23.04 6.54 -9.88
CA LEU A 204 23.20 7.44 -8.74
C LEU A 204 24.27 6.96 -7.75
N ARG A 205 24.79 5.74 -7.87
CA ARG A 205 25.71 5.10 -6.94
C ARG A 205 25.21 5.09 -5.49
N CYS A 206 23.90 4.99 -5.30
CA CYS A 206 23.23 5.05 -3.99
C CYS A 206 22.81 3.69 -3.43
N GLY A 207 23.37 2.60 -3.95
CA GLY A 207 23.08 1.23 -3.52
C GLY A 207 23.89 0.22 -4.32
N SER A 208 23.70 -1.06 -4.03
CA SER A 208 24.23 -2.15 -4.84
C SER A 208 23.26 -2.50 -5.96
N CYS A 209 23.74 -2.67 -7.18
CA CYS A 209 22.97 -3.28 -8.26
C CYS A 209 22.97 -4.79 -8.06
N ASP A 210 21.89 -5.35 -7.54
CA ASP A 210 21.82 -6.75 -7.13
C ASP A 210 20.62 -7.47 -7.74
N VAL A 211 20.91 -8.49 -8.56
CA VAL A 211 19.84 -9.32 -9.17
C VAL A 211 18.98 -10.05 -8.13
N ASP A 212 19.54 -10.35 -6.95
CA ASP A 212 18.79 -11.01 -5.88
C ASP A 212 17.74 -10.06 -5.27
N ASP A 213 18.01 -8.77 -5.22
CA ASP A 213 17.03 -7.76 -4.79
C ASP A 213 15.84 -7.73 -5.77
N VAL A 214 16.10 -7.79 -7.08
CA VAL A 214 15.06 -7.91 -8.10
C VAL A 214 14.23 -9.19 -7.88
N LEU A 215 14.90 -10.33 -7.67
CA LEU A 215 14.23 -11.62 -7.48
C LEU A 215 13.36 -11.64 -6.21
N LEU A 216 13.88 -11.17 -5.08
CA LEU A 216 13.15 -11.15 -3.82
C LEU A 216 11.94 -10.22 -3.89
N ASN A 217 12.09 -9.01 -4.43
CA ASN A 217 11.01 -8.05 -4.62
C ASN A 217 9.94 -8.60 -5.58
N LEU A 218 10.36 -9.28 -6.66
CA LEU A 218 9.46 -9.91 -7.62
C LEU A 218 8.63 -11.03 -6.97
N ILE A 219 9.27 -11.89 -6.17
CA ILE A 219 8.61 -12.97 -5.43
C ILE A 219 7.60 -12.40 -4.44
N GLY A 220 8.00 -11.40 -3.63
CA GLY A 220 7.13 -10.78 -2.64
C GLY A 220 5.89 -10.14 -3.24
N ALA A 221 6.07 -9.31 -4.28
CA ALA A 221 4.95 -8.67 -4.96
C ALA A 221 4.04 -9.68 -5.69
N THR A 222 4.61 -10.72 -6.31
CA THR A 222 3.85 -11.78 -6.96
C THR A 222 3.05 -12.60 -5.95
N THR A 223 3.63 -12.89 -4.78
CA THR A 223 2.93 -13.56 -3.68
C THR A 223 1.72 -12.75 -3.22
N ALA A 224 1.88 -11.44 -3.01
CA ALA A 224 0.78 -10.55 -2.65
C ALA A 224 -0.28 -10.45 -3.76
N TYR A 225 0.14 -10.41 -5.03
CA TYR A 225 -0.74 -10.45 -6.19
C TYR A 225 -1.65 -11.68 -6.18
N PHE A 226 -1.13 -12.86 -5.87
CA PHE A 226 -1.92 -14.07 -5.78
C PHE A 226 -2.73 -14.14 -4.48
N ALA A 227 -2.19 -13.65 -3.35
CA ALA A 227 -2.86 -13.65 -2.06
C ALA A 227 -4.24 -12.96 -2.10
N ILE A 228 -4.35 -11.81 -2.78
CA ILE A 228 -5.65 -11.11 -2.93
C ILE A 228 -6.65 -11.85 -3.83
N ARG A 229 -6.22 -12.88 -4.57
CA ARG A 229 -7.05 -13.71 -5.46
C ARG A 229 -7.53 -15.00 -4.81
N ILE A 230 -6.98 -15.38 -3.67
CA ILE A 230 -7.44 -16.53 -2.89
C ILE A 230 -8.95 -16.36 -2.65
N PRO A 231 -9.80 -17.35 -2.95
CA PRO A 231 -11.26 -17.18 -2.97
C PRO A 231 -11.87 -16.54 -1.71
N PRO A 232 -11.49 -16.89 -0.46
CA PRO A 232 -12.00 -16.22 0.72
C PRO A 232 -11.58 -14.74 0.79
N VAL A 233 -10.32 -14.42 0.46
CA VAL A 233 -9.80 -13.04 0.46
C VAL A 233 -10.49 -12.20 -0.61
N ALA A 234 -10.60 -12.71 -1.83
CA ALA A 234 -11.27 -12.04 -2.93
C ALA A 234 -12.75 -11.78 -2.62
N ARG A 235 -13.46 -12.75 -2.01
CA ARG A 235 -14.86 -12.56 -1.56
C ARG A 235 -14.99 -11.51 -0.48
N TRP A 236 -14.08 -11.51 0.51
CA TRP A 236 -14.04 -10.51 1.55
C TRP A 236 -13.78 -9.11 1.00
N LEU A 237 -12.79 -8.95 0.12
CA LEU A 237 -12.48 -7.67 -0.55
C LEU A 237 -13.68 -7.15 -1.35
N ARG A 238 -14.36 -8.00 -2.11
CA ARG A 238 -15.56 -7.61 -2.87
C ARG A 238 -16.68 -7.13 -1.96
N ARG A 239 -17.00 -7.91 -0.92
CA ARG A 239 -18.10 -7.59 0.02
C ARG A 239 -17.79 -6.36 0.87
N ARG A 240 -16.55 -6.21 1.32
CA ARG A 240 -16.17 -5.16 2.26
C ARG A 240 -15.83 -3.84 1.58
N TYR A 241 -15.17 -3.89 0.41
CA TYR A 241 -14.68 -2.69 -0.29
C TYR A 241 -15.38 -2.40 -1.61
N TYR A 242 -16.41 -3.18 -1.98
CA TYR A 242 -17.18 -2.99 -3.23
C TYR A 242 -16.28 -2.92 -4.48
N LEU A 243 -15.13 -3.55 -4.40
CA LEU A 243 -14.16 -3.62 -5.49
C LEU A 243 -14.73 -4.52 -6.57
N TRP A 244 -14.76 -4.11 -7.81
CA TRP A 244 -15.33 -4.73 -9.01
C TRP A 244 -16.76 -4.33 -9.40
N GLU A 245 -17.58 -3.75 -8.54
CA GLU A 245 -18.94 -3.32 -8.92
C GLU A 245 -18.94 -2.02 -9.72
N SER A 246 -17.89 -1.19 -9.59
CA SER A 246 -17.77 0.08 -10.32
C SER A 246 -17.72 -0.06 -11.86
N GLY A 247 -17.32 -1.22 -12.37
CA GLY A 247 -17.31 -1.49 -13.81
C GLY A 247 -18.67 -1.90 -14.37
N MET A 248 -19.52 -2.50 -13.55
CA MET A 248 -20.88 -2.90 -13.95
C MET A 248 -21.88 -1.74 -13.81
N ALA A 249 -21.76 -0.93 -12.76
CA ALA A 249 -22.59 0.27 -12.58
C ALA A 249 -22.30 1.35 -13.65
N ALA A 250 -21.05 1.51 -14.07
CA ALA A 250 -20.68 2.40 -15.16
C ALA A 250 -21.23 1.93 -16.52
N ARG A 251 -21.28 0.62 -16.76
CA ARG A 251 -21.89 0.04 -17.97
C ARG A 251 -23.43 0.12 -17.97
N ALA A 252 -24.04 -0.08 -16.81
CA ALA A 252 -25.49 0.07 -16.66
C ALA A 252 -25.94 1.53 -16.80
N GLY A 253 -25.17 2.50 -16.26
CA GLY A 253 -25.42 3.93 -16.45
C GLY A 253 -25.22 4.39 -17.90
N ALA A 254 -24.22 3.88 -18.60
CA ALA A 254 -24.00 4.19 -20.02
C ALA A 254 -25.08 3.57 -20.93
N ALA A 255 -25.60 2.39 -20.59
CA ALA A 255 -26.68 1.76 -21.34
C ALA A 255 -28.04 2.47 -21.13
N ALA A 256 -28.26 3.12 -19.99
CA ALA A 256 -29.49 3.87 -19.70
C ALA A 256 -29.52 5.28 -20.35
N ILE A 257 -28.38 5.80 -20.82
CA ILE A 257 -28.31 7.10 -21.53
C ILE A 257 -28.57 6.93 -23.04
N HIS A 258 -28.51 5.70 -23.57
CA HIS A 258 -28.74 5.38 -24.98
C HIS A 258 -30.11 4.73 -25.25
N GLN A 259 -31.02 4.71 -24.29
CA GLN A 259 -32.44 4.39 -24.43
C GLN A 259 -33.31 5.65 -24.21
#